data_e9bd2da70b30670640a780825f33e8b8
#
_entry.id   e9bd2da70b30670640a780825f33e8b8
#
_cell.length_a   1.000
_cell.length_b   1.000
_cell.length_c   1.000
_cell.angle_alpha   90.00
_cell.angle_beta   90.00
_cell.angle_gamma   90.00
#
_symmetry.space_group_name_H-M   'P 1'
#
loop_
_entity.id
_entity.type
_entity.pdbx_description
1 polymer ?
#
loop_
_entity_poly.entity_id
_entity_poly.type
_entity_poly.pdbx_seq_one_letter_code
_entity_poly.pdbx_strand_id
1 'polypeptide(L)'
;FQHTRPTKPKSLRIYECHVGIATSELKVGSYDNFTDNVLPRIVKQGYNAIQLMAIMEHAYYASFGYQVTSFYAASSRYGTPEELKRLVDKAHELGLTVLLDLVHSHASKNVMDGLNQFDGTDACFFHAGSRGEHSLWDSRLFNYQEFEVMRFLLSNIRWYMEEYQFDGFRFDGVTSMLYHSRGIGQGFSGNYDDYFGLNVDTEGLVYLMLANYVAHTFNPDAITIAEDVSGMPGTCRPISEGCMGFDYRLAMAIPDKWIKLLKHYSDDDWNVGNVVHTLTNRRWMEPNVAYAESHDQALVGDKTIAFWLMDKEMYTHMSVMSDPSPIIDRGIALHKMIRFITHGLGGEAYLNFIGNEFGHPEWLDFPRAGNNSSYHYARRQWNLVDDELLKYKFLNAWDAAVNHAEAKYGWLSAPPAYV
;
A
#
# COMPACT_ATOMS: atom_id res chain seq x y z
N PHE A 1 -10.72 -17.26 16.52
CA PHE A 1 -10.82 -15.83 16.83
C PHE A 1 -11.61 -15.62 18.12
N GLN A 2 -11.11 -14.72 18.96
CA GLN A 2 -11.73 -14.39 20.26
C GLN A 2 -12.32 -12.97 20.24
N HIS A 3 -11.89 -12.12 19.31
CA HIS A 3 -12.28 -10.72 19.24
C HIS A 3 -13.10 -10.44 17.98
N THR A 4 -14.10 -9.58 18.13
CA THR A 4 -14.95 -9.16 17.01
C THR A 4 -14.24 -8.13 16.15
N ARG A 5 -14.59 -8.09 14.87
CA ARG A 5 -14.14 -7.03 13.95
C ARG A 5 -14.50 -5.65 14.50
N PRO A 6 -13.59 -4.68 14.43
CA PRO A 6 -13.94 -3.30 14.77
C PRO A 6 -14.98 -2.76 13.77
N THR A 7 -15.75 -1.79 14.20
CA THR A 7 -16.63 -1.04 13.30
C THR A 7 -15.81 -0.24 12.30
N LYS A 8 -16.33 -0.05 11.07
CA LYS A 8 -15.67 0.74 10.03
C LYS A 8 -15.33 2.14 10.57
N PRO A 9 -14.05 2.54 10.56
CA PRO A 9 -13.66 3.85 11.03
C PRO A 9 -14.24 4.96 10.15
N LYS A 10 -14.68 6.06 10.75
CA LYS A 10 -15.10 7.27 10.01
C LYS A 10 -13.91 7.96 9.36
N SER A 11 -12.81 8.05 10.09
CA SER A 11 -11.53 8.57 9.62
C SER A 11 -10.54 7.41 9.54
N LEU A 12 -10.08 7.09 8.35
CA LEU A 12 -9.20 5.93 8.12
C LEU A 12 -7.74 6.38 8.09
N ARG A 13 -6.96 5.94 9.09
CA ARG A 13 -5.52 6.17 9.20
C ARG A 13 -4.82 4.82 9.10
N ILE A 14 -4.20 4.57 7.95
CA ILE A 14 -3.66 3.27 7.56
C ILE A 14 -2.16 3.21 7.81
N TYR A 15 -1.72 2.14 8.45
CA TYR A 15 -0.31 1.78 8.55
C TYR A 15 -0.02 0.64 7.58
N GLU A 16 0.64 0.96 6.46
CA GLU A 16 1.07 -0.03 5.47
C GLU A 16 2.32 -0.72 5.97
N CYS A 17 2.37 -2.04 5.93
CA CYS A 17 3.45 -2.82 6.51
C CYS A 17 3.71 -4.12 5.76
N HIS A 18 4.96 -4.56 5.84
CA HIS A 18 5.43 -5.85 5.36
C HIS A 18 5.95 -6.65 6.54
N VAL A 19 5.36 -7.80 6.80
CA VAL A 19 5.68 -8.62 7.98
C VAL A 19 7.16 -8.98 8.04
N GLY A 20 7.73 -9.39 6.90
CA GLY A 20 9.12 -9.84 6.83
C GLY A 20 10.17 -8.79 7.16
N ILE A 21 9.91 -7.50 6.85
CA ILE A 21 10.86 -6.40 7.15
C ILE A 21 10.63 -5.75 8.51
N ALA A 22 9.59 -6.14 9.22
CA ALA A 22 9.17 -5.50 10.46
C ALA A 22 10.02 -5.89 11.69
N THR A 23 11.29 -6.18 11.49
CA THR A 23 12.28 -6.48 12.54
C THR A 23 13.57 -5.73 12.28
N SER A 24 14.33 -5.41 13.33
CA SER A 24 15.68 -4.85 13.20
C SER A 24 16.73 -5.90 12.85
N GLU A 25 16.43 -7.18 13.05
CA GLU A 25 17.35 -8.26 12.79
C GLU A 25 17.55 -8.50 11.28
N LEU A 26 18.73 -9.02 10.92
CA LEU A 26 19.06 -9.37 9.52
C LEU A 26 18.45 -10.72 9.13
N LYS A 27 17.13 -10.80 9.24
CA LYS A 27 16.35 -12.02 8.91
C LYS A 27 14.92 -11.64 8.53
N VAL A 28 14.17 -12.63 8.03
CA VAL A 28 12.73 -12.48 7.80
C VAL A 28 12.00 -12.40 9.14
N GLY A 29 11.17 -11.37 9.32
CA GLY A 29 10.27 -11.23 10.46
C GLY A 29 9.11 -12.22 10.39
N SER A 30 8.56 -12.58 11.56
CA SER A 30 7.44 -13.52 11.67
C SER A 30 6.12 -12.85 12.00
N TYR A 31 5.01 -13.56 11.76
CA TYR A 31 3.67 -13.15 12.21
C TYR A 31 3.64 -12.91 13.72
N ASP A 32 4.27 -13.77 14.52
CA ASP A 32 4.32 -13.62 15.97
C ASP A 32 5.12 -12.40 16.41
N ASN A 33 6.31 -12.17 15.81
CA ASN A 33 7.07 -10.95 16.11
C ASN A 33 6.26 -9.68 15.75
N PHE A 34 5.56 -9.69 14.62
CA PHE A 34 4.72 -8.57 14.24
C PHE A 34 3.59 -8.34 15.25
N THR A 35 2.93 -9.41 15.66
CA THR A 35 1.83 -9.38 16.62
C THR A 35 2.26 -8.81 17.96
N ASP A 36 3.38 -9.29 18.49
CA ASP A 36 3.82 -8.96 19.86
C ASP A 36 4.58 -7.64 19.95
N ASN A 37 5.35 -7.27 18.92
CA ASN A 37 6.27 -6.14 18.99
C ASN A 37 5.89 -4.97 18.07
N VAL A 38 5.17 -5.20 16.97
CA VAL A 38 4.87 -4.15 15.98
C VAL A 38 3.45 -3.59 16.15
N LEU A 39 2.43 -4.43 16.35
CA LEU A 39 1.06 -3.95 16.58
C LEU A 39 0.95 -2.92 17.71
N PRO A 40 1.61 -3.10 18.88
CA PRO A 40 1.57 -2.08 19.94
C PRO A 40 2.17 -0.74 19.52
N ARG A 41 3.21 -0.73 18.68
CA ARG A 41 3.81 0.50 18.14
C ARG A 41 2.81 1.24 17.24
N ILE A 42 2.12 0.50 16.37
CA ILE A 42 1.12 1.06 15.43
C ILE A 42 -0.02 1.75 16.19
N VAL A 43 -0.54 1.09 17.21
CA VAL A 43 -1.61 1.65 18.06
C VAL A 43 -1.12 2.90 18.81
N LYS A 44 0.08 2.87 19.37
CA LYS A 44 0.68 4.02 20.05
C LYS A 44 0.81 5.23 19.12
N GLN A 45 1.08 5.00 17.84
CA GLN A 45 1.17 6.04 16.83
C GLN A 45 -0.21 6.61 16.40
N GLY A 46 -1.31 6.04 16.86
CA GLY A 46 -2.66 6.53 16.57
C GLY A 46 -3.25 6.10 15.25
N TYR A 47 -2.69 5.09 14.59
CA TYR A 47 -3.31 4.44 13.43
C TYR A 47 -4.47 3.56 13.87
N ASN A 48 -5.50 3.45 13.04
CA ASN A 48 -6.68 2.62 13.31
C ASN A 48 -6.90 1.50 12.26
N ALA A 49 -6.00 1.39 11.31
CA ALA A 49 -5.98 0.31 10.34
C ALA A 49 -4.55 -0.11 10.01
N ILE A 50 -4.37 -1.39 9.72
CA ILE A 50 -3.15 -1.91 9.10
C ILE A 50 -3.47 -2.43 7.71
N GLN A 51 -2.55 -2.24 6.77
CA GLN A 51 -2.59 -2.81 5.44
C GLN A 51 -1.37 -3.72 5.29
N LEU A 52 -1.61 -5.03 5.37
CA LEU A 52 -0.56 -6.02 5.20
C LEU A 52 -0.23 -6.16 3.72
N MET A 53 1.01 -5.88 3.33
CA MET A 53 1.50 -6.17 1.99
C MET A 53 1.36 -7.67 1.72
N ALA A 54 1.24 -8.03 0.46
CA ALA A 54 0.86 -9.33 -0.05
C ALA A 54 1.46 -10.52 0.74
N ILE A 55 0.66 -11.14 1.59
CA ILE A 55 1.04 -12.32 2.40
C ILE A 55 0.57 -13.63 1.76
N MET A 56 -0.04 -13.61 0.60
CA MET A 56 -0.31 -14.83 -0.17
C MET A 56 1.02 -15.51 -0.53
N GLU A 57 1.04 -16.83 -0.54
CA GLU A 57 2.29 -17.59 -0.74
C GLU A 57 2.99 -17.23 -2.04
N HIS A 58 4.29 -17.03 -1.97
CA HIS A 58 5.16 -16.65 -3.06
C HIS A 58 6.55 -17.27 -2.87
N ALA A 59 7.15 -17.77 -3.95
CA ALA A 59 8.46 -18.41 -3.91
C ALA A 59 9.60 -17.38 -3.87
N TYR A 60 9.44 -16.25 -4.59
CA TYR A 60 10.47 -15.24 -4.74
C TYR A 60 10.28 -14.09 -3.73
N TYR A 61 11.09 -14.10 -2.66
CA TYR A 61 10.98 -13.12 -1.59
C TYR A 61 11.16 -11.66 -2.07
N ALA A 62 12.09 -11.43 -3.01
CA ALA A 62 12.34 -10.10 -3.56
C ALA A 62 11.21 -9.57 -4.46
N SER A 63 10.14 -10.31 -4.64
CA SER A 63 8.88 -9.82 -5.22
C SER A 63 8.02 -9.06 -4.21
N PHE A 64 8.41 -8.97 -2.96
CA PHE A 64 7.66 -8.38 -1.83
C PHE A 64 6.32 -9.07 -1.55
N GLY A 65 6.05 -10.22 -2.19
CA GLY A 65 4.78 -10.93 -2.16
C GLY A 65 3.88 -10.68 -3.38
N TYR A 66 4.32 -9.89 -4.36
CA TYR A 66 3.51 -9.56 -5.54
C TYR A 66 3.63 -10.56 -6.69
N GLN A 67 4.52 -11.55 -6.59
CA GLN A 67 4.58 -12.69 -7.52
C GLN A 67 3.99 -13.93 -6.87
N VAL A 68 2.66 -13.93 -6.73
CA VAL A 68 1.92 -14.96 -6.01
C VAL A 68 1.96 -16.29 -6.73
N THR A 69 2.25 -17.35 -5.98
CA THR A 69 2.23 -18.74 -6.47
C THR A 69 1.00 -19.51 -5.97
N SER A 70 0.59 -19.32 -4.73
CA SER A 70 -0.55 -20.00 -4.11
C SER A 70 -1.49 -19.01 -3.42
N PHE A 71 -2.62 -18.74 -4.06
CA PHE A 71 -3.55 -17.68 -3.65
C PHE A 71 -4.28 -17.95 -2.33
N TYR A 72 -4.56 -19.21 -2.04
CA TYR A 72 -5.30 -19.61 -0.83
C TYR A 72 -4.40 -19.92 0.37
N ALA A 73 -3.09 -19.88 0.19
CA ALA A 73 -2.12 -20.15 1.25
C ALA A 73 -1.54 -18.85 1.80
N ALA A 74 -1.55 -18.71 3.12
CA ALA A 74 -0.74 -17.70 3.80
C ALA A 74 0.74 -18.03 3.63
N SER A 75 1.57 -17.01 3.42
CA SER A 75 3.01 -17.23 3.22
C SER A 75 3.62 -17.94 4.43
N SER A 76 4.18 -19.12 4.17
CA SER A 76 4.88 -19.94 5.16
C SER A 76 6.20 -19.34 5.60
N ARG A 77 6.70 -18.35 4.86
CA ARG A 77 7.93 -17.62 5.17
C ARG A 77 7.86 -16.88 6.49
N TYR A 78 6.67 -16.41 6.88
CA TYR A 78 6.44 -15.62 8.09
C TYR A 78 5.90 -16.43 9.26
N GLY A 79 5.53 -17.69 9.07
CA GLY A 79 4.96 -18.55 10.08
C GLY A 79 3.81 -19.43 9.57
N THR A 80 2.98 -19.88 10.50
CA THR A 80 1.82 -20.73 10.20
C THR A 80 0.54 -19.94 9.93
N PRO A 81 -0.49 -20.55 9.32
CA PRO A 81 -1.81 -19.94 9.19
C PRO A 81 -2.41 -19.51 10.55
N GLU A 82 -2.20 -20.28 11.59
CA GLU A 82 -2.68 -20.00 12.94
C GLU A 82 -2.03 -18.75 13.52
N GLU A 83 -0.74 -18.54 13.26
CA GLU A 83 -0.02 -17.34 13.67
C GLU A 83 -0.54 -16.09 12.93
N LEU A 84 -0.89 -16.20 11.64
CA LEU A 84 -1.55 -15.12 10.92
C LEU A 84 -2.94 -14.82 11.50
N LYS A 85 -3.74 -15.86 11.83
CA LYS A 85 -5.04 -15.69 12.51
C LYS A 85 -4.86 -15.00 13.86
N ARG A 86 -3.84 -15.38 14.63
CA ARG A 86 -3.49 -14.72 15.89
C ARG A 86 -3.16 -13.24 15.69
N LEU A 87 -2.43 -12.90 14.63
CA LEU A 87 -2.12 -11.51 14.29
C LEU A 87 -3.41 -10.70 14.03
N VAL A 88 -4.31 -11.22 13.21
CA VAL A 88 -5.57 -10.55 12.89
C VAL A 88 -6.45 -10.41 14.14
N ASP A 89 -6.56 -11.46 14.94
CA ASP A 89 -7.34 -11.45 16.20
C ASP A 89 -6.80 -10.42 17.19
N LYS A 90 -5.47 -10.35 17.33
CA LYS A 90 -4.82 -9.35 18.21
C LYS A 90 -4.98 -7.93 17.66
N ALA A 91 -4.95 -7.74 16.35
CA ALA A 91 -5.23 -6.45 15.75
C ALA A 91 -6.67 -5.99 16.06
N HIS A 92 -7.66 -6.89 15.96
CA HIS A 92 -9.05 -6.61 16.34
C HIS A 92 -9.19 -6.30 17.85
N GLU A 93 -8.51 -7.05 18.72
CA GLU A 93 -8.46 -6.74 20.16
C GLU A 93 -8.00 -5.30 20.42
N LEU A 94 -7.02 -4.84 19.63
CA LEU A 94 -6.46 -3.50 19.72
C LEU A 94 -7.28 -2.43 18.98
N GLY A 95 -8.41 -2.80 18.38
CA GLY A 95 -9.29 -1.89 17.64
C GLY A 95 -8.80 -1.53 16.23
N LEU A 96 -7.85 -2.31 15.67
CA LEU A 96 -7.33 -2.09 14.33
C LEU A 96 -8.15 -2.83 13.27
N THR A 97 -8.57 -2.13 12.23
CA THR A 97 -9.07 -2.70 10.99
C THR A 97 -7.91 -3.34 10.23
N VAL A 98 -8.10 -4.54 9.67
CA VAL A 98 -7.04 -5.28 8.99
C VAL A 98 -7.36 -5.42 7.51
N LEU A 99 -6.54 -4.80 6.66
CA LEU A 99 -6.65 -4.85 5.21
C LEU A 99 -5.55 -5.74 4.63
N LEU A 100 -5.90 -6.51 3.61
CA LEU A 100 -4.94 -7.30 2.84
C LEU A 100 -4.63 -6.63 1.50
N ASP A 101 -3.38 -6.55 1.15
CA ASP A 101 -2.95 -6.22 -0.21
C ASP A 101 -3.20 -7.44 -1.11
N LEU A 102 -4.22 -7.34 -1.95
CA LEU A 102 -4.76 -8.43 -2.77
C LEU A 102 -4.22 -8.34 -4.19
N VAL A 103 -3.49 -9.37 -4.61
CA VAL A 103 -2.90 -9.44 -5.95
C VAL A 103 -3.78 -10.35 -6.83
N HIS A 104 -4.75 -9.77 -7.51
CA HIS A 104 -5.61 -10.44 -8.49
C HIS A 104 -5.40 -9.91 -9.92
N SER A 105 -4.47 -8.98 -10.08
CA SER A 105 -4.09 -8.41 -11.38
C SER A 105 -3.23 -9.36 -12.21
N HIS A 106 -2.45 -10.21 -11.55
CA HIS A 106 -1.52 -11.15 -12.19
C HIS A 106 -1.14 -12.30 -11.25
N ALA A 107 -0.37 -13.24 -11.77
CA ALA A 107 0.26 -14.30 -11.00
C ALA A 107 1.72 -14.51 -11.45
N SER A 108 2.51 -15.15 -10.59
CA SER A 108 3.87 -15.57 -10.93
C SER A 108 3.88 -16.47 -12.18
N LYS A 109 4.87 -16.30 -13.03
CA LYS A 109 5.11 -17.22 -14.16
C LYS A 109 5.79 -18.55 -13.74
N ASN A 110 6.11 -18.72 -12.47
CA ASN A 110 6.75 -19.92 -11.94
C ASN A 110 5.87 -21.14 -12.21
N VAL A 111 6.42 -22.13 -12.95
CA VAL A 111 5.72 -23.36 -13.32
C VAL A 111 5.86 -24.47 -12.30
N MET A 112 6.79 -24.34 -11.35
CA MET A 112 7.07 -25.38 -10.35
C MET A 112 6.17 -25.21 -9.11
N ASP A 113 5.92 -23.99 -8.71
CA ASP A 113 5.20 -23.69 -7.46
C ASP A 113 3.88 -22.96 -7.69
N GLY A 114 3.62 -22.45 -8.91
CA GLY A 114 2.49 -21.58 -9.20
C GLY A 114 1.41 -22.16 -10.08
N LEU A 115 0.53 -21.29 -10.56
CA LEU A 115 -0.60 -21.63 -11.44
C LEU A 115 -0.22 -21.72 -12.92
N ASN A 116 0.96 -21.22 -13.30
CA ASN A 116 1.38 -21.19 -14.70
C ASN A 116 1.60 -22.61 -15.21
N GLN A 117 0.99 -22.93 -16.36
CA GLN A 117 1.00 -24.27 -16.95
C GLN A 117 0.47 -25.37 -16.01
N PHE A 118 -0.46 -25.06 -15.16
CA PHE A 118 -0.99 -25.96 -14.13
C PHE A 118 -1.56 -27.26 -14.71
N ASP A 119 -2.20 -27.19 -15.88
CA ASP A 119 -2.72 -28.34 -16.63
C ASP A 119 -1.81 -28.77 -17.81
N GLY A 120 -0.63 -28.20 -17.89
CA GLY A 120 0.31 -28.42 -19.00
C GLY A 120 0.08 -27.54 -20.22
N THR A 121 -0.96 -26.70 -20.22
CA THR A 121 -1.21 -25.72 -21.28
C THR A 121 -0.85 -24.30 -20.85
N ASP A 122 -0.79 -23.39 -21.83
CA ASP A 122 -0.51 -21.97 -21.57
C ASP A 122 -1.76 -21.19 -21.06
N ALA A 123 -2.94 -21.77 -21.11
CA ALA A 123 -4.21 -21.04 -20.98
C ALA A 123 -5.14 -21.55 -19.88
N CYS A 124 -4.65 -22.30 -18.87
CA CYS A 124 -5.50 -22.85 -17.81
C CYS A 124 -6.21 -21.74 -16.98
N PHE A 125 -5.42 -20.84 -16.41
CA PHE A 125 -5.93 -19.68 -15.65
C PHE A 125 -5.80 -18.36 -16.41
N PHE A 126 -4.95 -18.34 -17.42
CA PHE A 126 -4.47 -17.13 -18.07
C PHE A 126 -4.94 -17.05 -19.53
N HIS A 127 -4.83 -15.87 -20.14
CA HIS A 127 -4.95 -15.76 -21.58
C HIS A 127 -3.78 -16.48 -22.26
N ALA A 128 -4.03 -17.07 -23.41
CA ALA A 128 -2.97 -17.66 -24.23
C ALA A 128 -2.13 -16.59 -24.92
N GLY A 129 -0.87 -16.90 -25.20
CA GLY A 129 0.06 -16.04 -25.91
C GLY A 129 0.33 -14.72 -25.21
N SER A 130 0.68 -13.68 -25.98
CA SER A 130 1.09 -12.38 -25.47
C SER A 130 0.03 -11.65 -24.65
N ARG A 131 -1.26 -11.91 -24.87
CA ARG A 131 -2.34 -11.36 -24.05
C ARG A 131 -2.27 -11.83 -22.60
N GLY A 132 -1.72 -13.02 -22.36
CA GLY A 132 -1.54 -13.63 -21.05
C GLY A 132 -0.24 -13.24 -20.34
N GLU A 133 0.54 -12.30 -20.87
CA GLU A 133 1.83 -11.90 -20.33
C GLU A 133 1.86 -10.42 -20.00
N HIS A 134 2.38 -10.08 -18.83
CA HIS A 134 2.68 -8.70 -18.45
C HIS A 134 4.16 -8.44 -18.67
N SER A 135 4.51 -7.76 -19.76
CA SER A 135 5.91 -7.59 -20.19
C SER A 135 6.79 -6.82 -19.21
N LEU A 136 6.21 -5.87 -18.47
CA LEU A 136 6.95 -5.06 -17.49
C LEU A 136 7.19 -5.81 -16.19
N TRP A 137 6.20 -6.58 -15.72
CA TRP A 137 6.28 -7.29 -14.43
C TRP A 137 6.74 -8.74 -14.57
N ASP A 138 6.93 -9.22 -15.79
CA ASP A 138 7.33 -10.60 -16.09
C ASP A 138 6.41 -11.63 -15.40
N SER A 139 5.11 -11.46 -15.57
CA SER A 139 4.06 -12.23 -14.89
C SER A 139 2.95 -12.65 -15.83
N ARG A 140 2.03 -13.49 -15.35
CA ARG A 140 0.90 -14.01 -16.12
C ARG A 140 -0.40 -13.26 -15.80
N LEU A 141 -1.21 -13.00 -16.82
CA LEU A 141 -2.46 -12.26 -16.75
C LEU A 141 -3.67 -13.18 -16.79
N PHE A 142 -4.53 -13.09 -15.78
CA PHE A 142 -5.74 -13.89 -15.66
C PHE A 142 -6.72 -13.66 -16.80
N ASN A 143 -7.37 -14.75 -17.24
CA ASN A 143 -8.49 -14.69 -18.17
C ASN A 143 -9.80 -14.52 -17.39
N TYR A 144 -10.18 -13.27 -17.11
CA TYR A 144 -11.42 -12.94 -16.37
C TYR A 144 -12.69 -13.31 -17.12
N GLN A 145 -12.63 -13.67 -18.39
CA GLN A 145 -13.76 -14.15 -19.18
C GLN A 145 -14.18 -15.55 -18.75
N GLU A 146 -13.24 -16.37 -18.31
CA GLU A 146 -13.51 -17.74 -17.90
C GLU A 146 -14.21 -17.79 -16.55
N PHE A 147 -15.39 -18.44 -16.51
CA PHE A 147 -16.23 -18.52 -15.31
C PHE A 147 -15.49 -19.11 -14.12
N GLU A 148 -14.75 -20.18 -14.31
CA GLU A 148 -14.02 -20.85 -13.23
C GLU A 148 -12.83 -20.02 -12.73
N VAL A 149 -12.19 -19.21 -13.56
CA VAL A 149 -11.16 -18.27 -13.15
C VAL A 149 -11.76 -17.15 -12.28
N MET A 150 -12.87 -16.57 -12.71
CA MET A 150 -13.58 -15.58 -11.88
C MET A 150 -14.03 -16.20 -10.57
N ARG A 151 -14.61 -17.40 -10.59
CA ARG A 151 -15.03 -18.11 -9.37
C ARG A 151 -13.88 -18.38 -8.43
N PHE A 152 -12.71 -18.77 -8.94
CA PHE A 152 -11.49 -18.96 -8.17
C PHE A 152 -11.07 -17.66 -7.45
N LEU A 153 -11.01 -16.55 -8.16
CA LEU A 153 -10.60 -15.27 -7.61
C LEU A 153 -11.63 -14.67 -6.64
N LEU A 154 -12.92 -14.74 -6.95
CA LEU A 154 -13.99 -14.26 -6.07
C LEU A 154 -14.08 -15.10 -4.77
N SER A 155 -13.92 -16.42 -4.89
CA SER A 155 -13.86 -17.31 -3.72
C SER A 155 -12.65 -17.02 -2.85
N ASN A 156 -11.55 -16.58 -3.43
CA ASN A 156 -10.35 -16.18 -2.70
C ASN A 156 -10.59 -14.93 -1.82
N ILE A 157 -11.37 -13.96 -2.31
CA ILE A 157 -11.82 -12.81 -1.50
C ILE A 157 -12.60 -13.30 -0.27
N ARG A 158 -13.61 -14.15 -0.50
CA ARG A 158 -14.40 -14.74 0.58
C ARG A 158 -13.51 -15.52 1.57
N TRP A 159 -12.56 -16.30 1.07
CA TRP A 159 -11.62 -17.09 1.86
C TRP A 159 -10.89 -16.23 2.89
N TYR A 160 -10.27 -15.12 2.47
CA TYR A 160 -9.55 -14.24 3.38
C TYR A 160 -10.47 -13.51 4.34
N MET A 161 -11.70 -13.19 3.95
CA MET A 161 -12.68 -12.56 4.85
C MET A 161 -13.26 -13.54 5.86
N GLU A 162 -13.50 -14.80 5.47
CA GLU A 162 -14.14 -15.81 6.30
C GLU A 162 -13.11 -16.54 7.19
N GLU A 163 -12.04 -17.05 6.59
CA GLU A 163 -11.05 -17.88 7.26
C GLU A 163 -10.08 -17.05 8.11
N TYR A 164 -9.62 -15.90 7.61
CA TYR A 164 -8.64 -15.05 8.27
C TYR A 164 -9.25 -13.77 8.87
N GLN A 165 -10.52 -13.52 8.63
CA GLN A 165 -11.26 -12.36 9.12
C GLN A 165 -10.66 -10.99 8.73
N PHE A 166 -10.06 -10.88 7.56
CA PHE A 166 -9.69 -9.59 7.01
C PHE A 166 -10.94 -8.70 6.83
N ASP A 167 -10.78 -7.41 7.08
CA ASP A 167 -11.85 -6.41 7.04
C ASP A 167 -11.99 -5.73 5.69
N GLY A 168 -11.08 -6.01 4.78
CA GLY A 168 -11.08 -5.45 3.43
C GLY A 168 -9.75 -5.64 2.72
N PHE A 169 -9.61 -4.95 1.58
CA PHE A 169 -8.52 -5.18 0.64
C PHE A 169 -8.04 -3.90 -0.02
N ARG A 170 -6.73 -3.82 -0.27
CA ARG A 170 -6.16 -2.96 -1.30
C ARG A 170 -5.93 -3.83 -2.53
N PHE A 171 -6.51 -3.45 -3.66
CA PHE A 171 -6.34 -4.18 -4.93
C PHE A 171 -5.13 -3.64 -5.68
N ASP A 172 -4.13 -4.50 -5.82
CA ASP A 172 -2.90 -4.22 -6.55
C ASP A 172 -3.12 -4.18 -8.05
N GLY A 173 -2.46 -3.24 -8.74
CA GLY A 173 -2.36 -3.24 -10.19
C GLY A 173 -3.69 -3.09 -10.93
N VAL A 174 -4.65 -2.35 -10.42
CA VAL A 174 -5.98 -2.17 -11.03
C VAL A 174 -5.88 -1.61 -12.45
N THR A 175 -4.93 -0.71 -12.74
CA THR A 175 -4.71 -0.19 -14.09
C THR A 175 -4.41 -1.31 -15.09
N SER A 176 -3.64 -2.31 -14.71
CA SER A 176 -3.34 -3.46 -15.60
C SER A 176 -4.55 -4.35 -15.89
N MET A 177 -5.57 -4.29 -15.03
CA MET A 177 -6.83 -5.03 -15.18
C MET A 177 -7.83 -4.28 -16.07
N LEU A 178 -7.80 -2.95 -16.05
CA LEU A 178 -8.80 -2.09 -16.72
C LEU A 178 -8.53 -1.88 -18.20
N TYR A 179 -7.29 -2.08 -18.68
CA TYR A 179 -6.90 -1.76 -20.05
C TYR A 179 -6.17 -2.90 -20.74
N HIS A 180 -6.44 -3.11 -22.03
CA HIS A 180 -5.70 -4.08 -22.85
C HIS A 180 -4.22 -3.73 -22.99
N SER A 181 -3.88 -2.43 -22.98
CA SER A 181 -2.48 -1.94 -22.93
C SER A 181 -1.78 -2.19 -21.58
N ARG A 182 -2.53 -2.58 -20.56
CA ARG A 182 -2.05 -2.73 -19.17
C ARG A 182 -1.50 -1.42 -18.57
N GLY A 183 -1.78 -0.28 -19.19
CA GLY A 183 -1.21 1.01 -18.85
C GLY A 183 0.25 1.19 -19.29
N ILE A 184 0.83 0.21 -20.00
CA ILE A 184 2.22 0.26 -20.45
C ILE A 184 2.34 1.19 -21.66
N GLY A 185 3.20 2.22 -21.53
CA GLY A 185 3.45 3.17 -22.61
C GLY A 185 2.27 4.08 -22.96
N GLN A 186 1.22 4.09 -22.14
CA GLN A 186 0.03 4.90 -22.34
C GLN A 186 -0.04 6.03 -21.31
N GLY A 187 -0.22 7.26 -21.79
CA GLY A 187 -0.60 8.39 -20.95
C GLY A 187 -2.13 8.49 -20.85
N PHE A 188 -2.61 8.94 -19.71
CA PHE A 188 -4.02 9.26 -19.47
C PHE A 188 -4.17 10.77 -19.38
N SER A 189 -4.84 11.37 -20.37
CA SER A 189 -5.02 12.83 -20.47
C SER A 189 -6.20 13.35 -19.65
N GLY A 190 -7.03 12.44 -19.16
CA GLY A 190 -8.30 12.77 -18.51
C GLY A 190 -9.50 12.90 -19.46
N ASN A 191 -9.31 12.69 -20.76
CA ASN A 191 -10.39 12.66 -21.74
C ASN A 191 -11.20 11.38 -21.62
N TYR A 192 -12.51 11.45 -21.91
CA TYR A 192 -13.39 10.29 -21.86
C TYR A 192 -12.96 9.15 -22.78
N ASP A 193 -12.34 9.47 -23.92
CA ASP A 193 -11.84 8.45 -24.86
C ASP A 193 -10.77 7.53 -24.26
N ASP A 194 -10.02 8.02 -23.26
CA ASP A 194 -9.04 7.21 -22.56
C ASP A 194 -9.70 6.10 -21.71
N TYR A 195 -10.94 6.32 -21.27
CA TYR A 195 -11.63 5.47 -20.29
C TYR A 195 -12.78 4.66 -20.85
N PHE A 196 -13.32 5.04 -22.02
CA PHE A 196 -14.50 4.43 -22.62
C PHE A 196 -14.26 3.95 -24.05
N GLY A 197 -12.99 3.92 -24.48
CA GLY A 197 -12.58 3.43 -25.80
C GLY A 197 -12.35 1.91 -25.84
N LEU A 198 -11.88 1.44 -27.00
CA LEU A 198 -11.63 0.01 -27.26
C LEU A 198 -10.46 -0.58 -26.47
N ASN A 199 -9.63 0.26 -25.81
CA ASN A 199 -8.55 -0.19 -24.94
C ASN A 199 -9.03 -0.69 -23.57
N VAL A 200 -10.29 -0.39 -23.19
CA VAL A 200 -10.82 -0.85 -21.90
C VAL A 200 -11.09 -2.34 -21.94
N ASP A 201 -10.52 -3.06 -20.96
CA ASP A 201 -10.79 -4.48 -20.74
C ASP A 201 -12.06 -4.63 -19.90
N THR A 202 -13.19 -4.80 -20.58
CA THR A 202 -14.49 -4.92 -19.93
C THR A 202 -14.62 -6.15 -19.05
N GLU A 203 -13.87 -7.21 -19.31
CA GLU A 203 -13.86 -8.44 -18.52
C GLU A 203 -13.19 -8.16 -17.16
N GLY A 204 -12.04 -7.48 -17.15
CA GLY A 204 -11.37 -7.04 -15.94
C GLY A 204 -12.19 -6.05 -15.12
N LEU A 205 -12.86 -5.11 -15.81
CA LEU A 205 -13.79 -4.16 -15.18
C LEU A 205 -14.93 -4.87 -14.46
N VAL A 206 -15.61 -5.82 -15.14
CA VAL A 206 -16.71 -6.59 -14.57
C VAL A 206 -16.23 -7.45 -13.40
N TYR A 207 -15.05 -8.04 -13.51
CA TYR A 207 -14.44 -8.77 -12.40
C TYR A 207 -14.29 -7.86 -11.15
N LEU A 208 -13.79 -6.64 -11.31
CA LEU A 208 -13.63 -5.69 -10.19
C LEU A 208 -14.97 -5.28 -9.57
N MET A 209 -16.00 -5.09 -10.39
CA MET A 209 -17.36 -4.87 -9.89
C MET A 209 -17.86 -6.05 -9.05
N LEU A 210 -17.67 -7.28 -9.53
CA LEU A 210 -18.05 -8.50 -8.81
C LEU A 210 -17.23 -8.67 -7.53
N ALA A 211 -15.94 -8.36 -7.56
CA ALA A 211 -15.07 -8.42 -6.39
C ALA A 211 -15.56 -7.49 -5.27
N ASN A 212 -15.90 -6.25 -5.61
CA ASN A 212 -16.48 -5.30 -4.66
C ASN A 212 -17.87 -5.76 -4.17
N TYR A 213 -18.70 -6.29 -5.06
CA TYR A 213 -20.01 -6.83 -4.68
C TYR A 213 -19.87 -7.98 -3.66
N VAL A 214 -18.97 -8.92 -3.90
CA VAL A 214 -18.71 -10.05 -2.98
C VAL A 214 -18.21 -9.56 -1.65
N ALA A 215 -17.21 -8.68 -1.64
CA ALA A 215 -16.64 -8.17 -0.40
C ALA A 215 -17.69 -7.46 0.48
N HIS A 216 -18.48 -6.55 -0.11
CA HIS A 216 -19.50 -5.78 0.63
C HIS A 216 -20.76 -6.60 0.95
N THR A 217 -21.05 -7.66 0.18
CA THR A 217 -22.14 -8.60 0.52
C THR A 217 -21.76 -9.45 1.72
N PHE A 218 -20.50 -9.91 1.77
CA PHE A 218 -20.01 -10.70 2.89
C PHE A 218 -19.89 -9.85 4.17
N ASN A 219 -19.37 -8.65 4.05
CA ASN A 219 -19.27 -7.68 5.14
C ASN A 219 -19.63 -6.27 4.64
N PRO A 220 -20.80 -5.72 5.00
CA PRO A 220 -21.20 -4.38 4.58
C PRO A 220 -20.23 -3.27 5.03
N ASP A 221 -19.45 -3.50 6.09
CA ASP A 221 -18.43 -2.59 6.59
C ASP A 221 -17.04 -2.83 5.95
N ALA A 222 -16.94 -3.72 4.97
CA ALA A 222 -15.68 -3.96 4.27
C ALA A 222 -15.14 -2.66 3.64
N ILE A 223 -13.81 -2.57 3.60
CA ILE A 223 -13.10 -1.45 2.99
C ILE A 223 -12.34 -1.98 1.77
N THR A 224 -12.61 -1.39 0.61
CA THR A 224 -11.88 -1.70 -0.62
C THR A 224 -11.20 -0.47 -1.18
N ILE A 225 -9.92 -0.62 -1.54
CA ILE A 225 -9.05 0.44 -2.02
C ILE A 225 -8.47 0.02 -3.37
N ALA A 226 -8.61 0.87 -4.38
CA ALA A 226 -8.01 0.63 -5.70
C ALA A 226 -6.64 1.30 -5.83
N GLU A 227 -5.65 0.53 -6.22
CA GLU A 227 -4.38 1.09 -6.73
C GLU A 227 -4.52 1.26 -8.25
N ASP A 228 -4.85 2.47 -8.67
CA ASP A 228 -5.04 2.83 -10.09
C ASP A 228 -4.43 4.19 -10.40
N VAL A 229 -3.56 4.22 -11.39
CA VAL A 229 -2.90 5.46 -11.86
C VAL A 229 -3.66 6.14 -13.00
N SER A 230 -4.60 5.44 -13.64
CA SER A 230 -5.28 5.96 -14.83
C SER A 230 -6.26 7.08 -14.54
N GLY A 231 -6.83 7.08 -13.34
CA GLY A 231 -7.88 8.03 -12.97
C GLY A 231 -9.23 7.75 -13.61
N MET A 232 -9.55 6.49 -13.96
CA MET A 232 -10.85 6.13 -14.56
C MET A 232 -12.01 6.65 -13.70
N PRO A 233 -12.98 7.38 -14.29
CA PRO A 233 -14.17 7.83 -13.57
C PRO A 233 -15.01 6.67 -13.07
N GLY A 234 -15.64 6.83 -11.90
CA GLY A 234 -16.55 5.84 -11.34
C GLY A 234 -15.85 4.68 -10.61
N THR A 235 -14.53 4.74 -10.42
CA THR A 235 -13.82 3.73 -9.63
C THR A 235 -14.37 3.63 -8.20
N CYS A 236 -14.65 4.76 -7.55
CA CYS A 236 -15.14 4.82 -6.18
C CYS A 236 -16.61 5.26 -6.08
N ARG A 237 -17.42 4.91 -7.08
CA ARG A 237 -18.86 5.13 -7.05
C ARG A 237 -19.59 3.78 -6.94
N PRO A 238 -20.83 3.77 -6.40
CA PRO A 238 -21.60 2.54 -6.20
C PRO A 238 -21.84 1.73 -7.48
N ILE A 239 -21.84 0.41 -7.34
CA ILE A 239 -22.19 -0.53 -8.43
C ILE A 239 -23.59 -0.26 -8.98
N SER A 240 -24.53 0.17 -8.12
CA SER A 240 -25.89 0.55 -8.53
C SER A 240 -25.94 1.73 -9.51
N GLU A 241 -24.86 2.50 -9.60
CA GLU A 241 -24.71 3.57 -10.59
C GLU A 241 -23.98 3.12 -11.86
N GLY A 242 -23.69 1.82 -11.98
CA GLY A 242 -22.89 1.26 -13.08
C GLY A 242 -21.39 1.43 -12.92
N CYS A 243 -20.92 1.69 -11.71
CA CYS A 243 -19.53 1.97 -11.36
C CYS A 243 -18.85 0.78 -10.68
N MET A 244 -17.55 0.89 -10.33
CA MET A 244 -16.76 -0.26 -9.83
C MET A 244 -17.03 -0.62 -8.37
N GLY A 245 -17.44 0.33 -7.54
CA GLY A 245 -17.82 0.05 -6.15
C GLY A 245 -16.70 0.07 -5.12
N PHE A 246 -15.50 0.56 -5.45
CA PHE A 246 -14.45 0.77 -4.45
C PHE A 246 -14.83 1.86 -3.45
N ASP A 247 -14.37 1.71 -2.21
CA ASP A 247 -14.55 2.75 -1.18
C ASP A 247 -13.54 3.89 -1.34
N TYR A 248 -12.31 3.58 -1.73
CA TYR A 248 -11.22 4.54 -1.89
C TYR A 248 -10.36 4.21 -3.11
N ARG A 249 -9.65 5.25 -3.55
CA ARG A 249 -8.54 5.16 -4.51
C ARG A 249 -7.28 5.69 -3.86
N LEU A 250 -6.12 5.10 -4.16
CA LEU A 250 -4.83 5.67 -3.78
C LEU A 250 -4.56 6.96 -4.56
N ALA A 251 -4.18 8.03 -3.87
CA ALA A 251 -3.88 9.32 -4.48
C ALA A 251 -2.43 9.35 -5.01
N MET A 252 -2.15 8.56 -6.04
CA MET A 252 -0.79 8.27 -6.53
C MET A 252 -0.05 9.49 -7.08
N ALA A 253 -0.76 10.53 -7.50
CA ALA A 253 -0.15 11.79 -7.95
C ALA A 253 0.55 12.57 -6.81
N ILE A 254 0.17 12.34 -5.56
CA ILE A 254 0.71 13.07 -4.41
C ILE A 254 2.18 12.68 -4.14
N PRO A 255 2.53 11.40 -3.94
CA PRO A 255 3.93 11.02 -3.74
C PRO A 255 4.81 11.37 -4.94
N ASP A 256 4.32 11.23 -6.17
CA ASP A 256 5.03 11.63 -7.37
C ASP A 256 5.35 13.13 -7.37
N LYS A 257 4.41 13.95 -6.90
CA LYS A 257 4.63 15.40 -6.76
C LYS A 257 5.73 15.71 -5.76
N TRP A 258 5.71 15.07 -4.59
CA TRP A 258 6.73 15.28 -3.56
C TRP A 258 8.12 14.85 -4.03
N ILE A 259 8.23 13.67 -4.65
CA ILE A 259 9.50 13.21 -5.22
C ILE A 259 10.03 14.20 -6.28
N LYS A 260 9.15 14.67 -7.18
CA LYS A 260 9.55 15.64 -8.20
C LYS A 260 10.10 16.93 -7.59
N LEU A 261 9.44 17.45 -6.54
CA LEU A 261 9.92 18.65 -5.84
C LEU A 261 11.27 18.41 -5.18
N LEU A 262 11.42 17.30 -4.46
CA LEU A 262 12.64 16.97 -3.73
C LEU A 262 13.85 16.71 -4.67
N LYS A 263 13.59 16.10 -5.84
CA LYS A 263 14.65 15.79 -6.81
C LYS A 263 15.12 17.00 -7.63
N HIS A 264 14.22 17.93 -7.96
CA HIS A 264 14.48 18.90 -9.02
C HIS A 264 14.36 20.36 -8.62
N TYR A 265 13.89 20.66 -7.42
CA TYR A 265 13.63 22.03 -6.98
C TYR A 265 14.22 22.31 -5.61
N SER A 266 14.77 23.51 -5.40
CA SER A 266 15.04 24.02 -4.05
C SER A 266 13.74 24.41 -3.36
N ASP A 267 13.74 24.52 -2.03
CA ASP A 267 12.53 24.89 -1.26
C ASP A 267 11.92 26.22 -1.72
N ASP A 268 12.79 27.19 -2.01
CA ASP A 268 12.40 28.53 -2.42
C ASP A 268 11.68 28.56 -3.78
N ASP A 269 11.86 27.52 -4.57
CA ASP A 269 11.24 27.36 -5.90
C ASP A 269 9.90 26.59 -5.84
N TRP A 270 9.49 26.12 -4.68
CA TRP A 270 8.24 25.37 -4.56
C TRP A 270 7.02 26.28 -4.73
N ASN A 271 6.21 25.96 -5.72
CA ASN A 271 4.94 26.64 -5.92
C ASN A 271 3.86 25.96 -5.08
N VAL A 272 3.47 26.61 -3.99
CA VAL A 272 2.48 26.09 -3.03
C VAL A 272 1.11 25.88 -3.69
N GLY A 273 0.70 26.77 -4.60
CA GLY A 273 -0.55 26.62 -5.36
C GLY A 273 -0.58 25.32 -6.18
N ASN A 274 0.54 24.96 -6.81
CA ASN A 274 0.65 23.70 -7.55
C ASN A 274 0.61 22.48 -6.61
N VAL A 275 1.17 22.59 -5.41
CA VAL A 275 1.09 21.55 -4.38
C VAL A 275 -0.36 21.36 -3.94
N VAL A 276 -1.02 22.43 -3.56
CA VAL A 276 -2.43 22.41 -3.15
C VAL A 276 -3.32 21.84 -4.26
N HIS A 277 -3.11 22.27 -5.52
CA HIS A 277 -3.84 21.72 -6.66
C HIS A 277 -3.67 20.20 -6.77
N THR A 278 -2.44 19.69 -6.66
CA THR A 278 -2.18 18.24 -6.72
C THR A 278 -2.88 17.49 -5.59
N LEU A 279 -2.86 18.03 -4.37
CA LEU A 279 -3.48 17.43 -3.20
C LEU A 279 -5.01 17.41 -3.28
N THR A 280 -5.61 18.43 -3.89
CA THR A 280 -7.08 18.63 -3.91
C THR A 280 -7.73 18.25 -5.25
N ASN A 281 -6.94 17.95 -6.28
CA ASN A 281 -7.46 17.55 -7.59
C ASN A 281 -7.99 16.12 -7.56
N ARG A 282 -9.25 15.98 -7.17
CA ARG A 282 -9.94 14.70 -7.03
C ARG A 282 -11.25 14.71 -7.82
N ARG A 283 -11.70 13.51 -8.21
CA ARG A 283 -13.02 13.37 -8.82
C ARG A 283 -14.10 13.57 -7.77
N TRP A 284 -15.18 14.21 -8.19
CA TRP A 284 -16.32 14.47 -7.32
C TRP A 284 -16.89 13.17 -6.73
N MET A 285 -17.04 13.16 -5.39
CA MET A 285 -17.55 12.04 -4.60
C MET A 285 -16.77 10.71 -4.80
N GLU A 286 -15.51 10.77 -5.16
CA GLU A 286 -14.61 9.61 -5.19
C GLU A 286 -13.51 9.78 -4.14
N PRO A 287 -13.63 9.12 -2.96
CA PRO A 287 -12.69 9.28 -1.88
C PRO A 287 -11.29 8.76 -2.21
N ASN A 288 -10.28 9.47 -1.73
CA ASN A 288 -8.87 9.13 -1.90
C ASN A 288 -8.21 8.79 -0.58
N VAL A 289 -7.23 7.86 -0.64
CA VAL A 289 -6.23 7.67 0.40
C VAL A 289 -5.03 8.55 0.07
N ALA A 290 -4.77 9.55 0.90
CA ALA A 290 -3.62 10.43 0.76
C ALA A 290 -2.37 9.79 1.37
N TYR A 291 -1.22 9.97 0.74
CA TYR A 291 0.06 9.56 1.30
C TYR A 291 1.21 10.34 0.65
N ALA A 292 2.26 10.58 1.43
CA ALA A 292 3.46 11.21 0.91
C ALA A 292 4.43 10.17 0.35
N GLU A 293 4.43 8.96 0.93
CA GLU A 293 5.34 7.87 0.58
C GLU A 293 4.71 6.53 0.99
N SER A 294 4.71 5.57 0.08
CA SER A 294 4.38 4.16 0.33
C SER A 294 5.61 3.28 0.16
N HIS A 295 5.43 1.96 0.07
CA HIS A 295 6.53 1.04 -0.24
C HIS A 295 7.14 1.29 -1.64
N ASP A 296 6.39 1.88 -2.57
CA ASP A 296 6.82 2.03 -3.98
C ASP A 296 7.89 3.11 -4.21
N GLN A 297 7.93 4.15 -3.38
CA GLN A 297 8.76 5.31 -3.66
C GLN A 297 10.23 5.10 -3.31
N ALA A 298 10.52 4.35 -2.25
CA ALA A 298 11.89 4.10 -1.77
C ALA A 298 12.40 2.71 -2.15
N LEU A 299 12.25 2.34 -3.42
CA LEU A 299 12.80 1.09 -3.96
C LEU A 299 14.28 1.24 -4.30
N VAL A 300 14.91 0.12 -4.68
CA VAL A 300 16.33 0.03 -5.02
C VAL A 300 16.78 1.16 -5.95
N GLY A 301 17.79 1.90 -5.50
CA GLY A 301 18.36 3.01 -6.26
C GLY A 301 17.65 4.36 -6.10
N ASP A 302 16.57 4.41 -5.33
CA ASP A 302 15.88 5.65 -4.97
C ASP A 302 16.03 5.95 -3.46
N LYS A 303 15.41 7.03 -2.97
CA LYS A 303 15.59 7.50 -1.60
C LYS A 303 14.24 7.67 -0.92
N THR A 304 14.21 7.49 0.41
CA THR A 304 13.10 7.93 1.24
C THR A 304 12.98 9.45 1.24
N ILE A 305 11.82 9.99 1.58
CA ILE A 305 11.64 11.44 1.76
C ILE A 305 12.66 11.99 2.77
N ALA A 306 12.87 11.30 3.88
CA ALA A 306 13.86 11.69 4.88
C ALA A 306 15.26 11.80 4.27
N PHE A 307 15.65 10.83 3.46
CA PHE A 307 16.98 10.82 2.86
C PHE A 307 17.10 11.82 1.70
N TRP A 308 16.04 12.10 0.95
CA TRP A 308 16.01 13.21 0.00
C TRP A 308 16.24 14.56 0.67
N LEU A 309 15.66 14.77 1.85
CA LEU A 309 15.78 16.02 2.58
C LEU A 309 17.12 16.21 3.29
N MET A 310 17.69 15.15 3.86
CA MET A 310 18.82 15.23 4.79
C MET A 310 20.09 14.53 4.29
N ASP A 311 19.96 13.60 3.35
CA ASP A 311 21.06 12.86 2.71
C ASP A 311 22.09 12.31 3.72
N LYS A 312 23.35 12.32 3.37
CA LYS A 312 24.47 11.83 4.19
C LYS A 312 24.57 12.46 5.59
N GLU A 313 24.01 13.63 5.79
CA GLU A 313 23.97 14.30 7.08
C GLU A 313 23.27 13.45 8.15
N MET A 314 22.34 12.56 7.75
CA MET A 314 21.68 11.62 8.65
C MET A 314 22.64 10.63 9.32
N TYR A 315 23.79 10.35 8.71
CA TYR A 315 24.76 9.42 9.30
C TYR A 315 25.60 10.04 10.43
N THR A 316 25.67 11.35 10.48
CA THR A 316 26.60 12.04 11.40
C THR A 316 25.91 13.00 12.36
N HIS A 317 24.72 13.53 12.04
CA HIS A 317 24.07 14.60 12.80
C HIS A 317 22.67 14.27 13.33
N MET A 318 22.28 12.99 13.35
CA MET A 318 21.02 12.56 13.95
C MET A 318 21.10 12.32 15.47
N SER A 319 22.27 12.42 16.07
CA SER A 319 22.40 12.42 17.53
C SER A 319 22.02 13.78 18.11
N VAL A 320 21.28 13.79 19.23
CA VAL A 320 20.99 15.02 20.00
C VAL A 320 22.27 15.62 20.62
N MET A 321 23.36 14.84 20.66
CA MET A 321 24.67 15.26 21.17
C MET A 321 25.59 15.80 20.07
N SER A 322 25.20 15.68 18.79
CA SER A 322 25.98 16.25 17.69
C SER A 322 25.83 17.76 17.60
N ASP A 323 26.78 18.41 16.92
CA ASP A 323 26.67 19.83 16.64
C ASP A 323 25.37 20.13 15.88
N PRO A 324 24.78 21.34 16.05
CA PRO A 324 23.62 21.75 15.31
C PRO A 324 23.85 21.67 13.80
N SER A 325 22.90 21.07 13.07
CA SER A 325 22.95 20.98 11.60
C SER A 325 21.71 21.66 11.01
N PRO A 326 21.88 22.77 10.28
CA PRO A 326 20.76 23.39 9.55
C PRO A 326 20.09 22.42 8.57
N ILE A 327 20.86 21.48 7.99
CA ILE A 327 20.31 20.47 7.06
C ILE A 327 19.35 19.54 7.79
N ILE A 328 19.72 19.06 8.97
CA ILE A 328 18.87 18.18 9.78
C ILE A 328 17.63 18.93 10.29
N ASP A 329 17.82 20.13 10.84
CA ASP A 329 16.72 20.92 11.40
C ASP A 329 15.68 21.27 10.31
N ARG A 330 16.16 21.73 9.16
CA ARG A 330 15.33 21.99 7.98
C ARG A 330 14.65 20.69 7.48
N GLY A 331 15.43 19.62 7.36
CA GLY A 331 14.91 18.32 6.87
C GLY A 331 13.79 17.77 7.74
N ILE A 332 13.93 17.82 9.05
CA ILE A 332 12.89 17.41 10.00
C ILE A 332 11.66 18.31 9.87
N ALA A 333 11.85 19.63 9.77
CA ALA A 333 10.74 20.57 9.62
C ALA A 333 9.95 20.35 8.32
N LEU A 334 10.64 20.18 7.19
CA LEU A 334 10.01 19.92 5.90
C LEU A 334 9.36 18.53 5.84
N HIS A 335 9.95 17.52 6.44
CA HIS A 335 9.36 16.19 6.53
C HIS A 335 8.00 16.23 7.25
N LYS A 336 7.93 16.97 8.36
CA LYS A 336 6.68 17.21 9.09
C LYS A 336 5.68 17.97 8.23
N MET A 337 6.10 19.05 7.57
CA MET A 337 5.23 19.89 6.74
C MET A 337 4.64 19.09 5.57
N ILE A 338 5.47 18.36 4.82
CA ILE A 338 5.05 17.51 3.69
C ILE A 338 3.94 16.56 4.13
N ARG A 339 4.17 15.85 5.22
CA ARG A 339 3.22 14.87 5.74
C ARG A 339 1.96 15.52 6.31
N PHE A 340 2.08 16.67 6.96
CA PHE A 340 0.92 17.37 7.53
C PHE A 340 -0.02 17.92 6.45
N ILE A 341 0.52 18.57 5.44
CA ILE A 341 -0.27 19.07 4.30
C ILE A 341 -0.94 17.91 3.57
N THR A 342 -0.21 16.83 3.35
CA THR A 342 -0.75 15.62 2.73
C THR A 342 -1.89 15.03 3.55
N HIS A 343 -1.70 14.89 4.85
CA HIS A 343 -2.70 14.36 5.79
C HIS A 343 -3.96 15.25 5.86
N GLY A 344 -3.79 16.56 5.80
CA GLY A 344 -4.89 17.50 5.95
C GLY A 344 -5.69 17.77 4.67
N LEU A 345 -5.08 17.67 3.49
CA LEU A 345 -5.70 18.09 2.23
C LEU A 345 -5.83 16.96 1.19
N GLY A 346 -5.07 15.89 1.31
CA GLY A 346 -4.88 14.93 0.21
C GLY A 346 -6.02 13.92 0.01
N GLY A 347 -6.91 13.75 0.97
CA GLY A 347 -7.96 12.73 0.83
C GLY A 347 -8.87 12.58 2.04
N GLU A 348 -9.68 11.55 2.00
CA GLU A 348 -10.62 11.13 3.05
C GLU A 348 -10.04 10.00 3.92
N ALA A 349 -8.83 9.55 3.61
CA ALA A 349 -8.04 8.62 4.38
C ALA A 349 -6.56 8.99 4.25
N TYR A 350 -5.73 8.47 5.15
CA TYR A 350 -4.28 8.70 5.15
C TYR A 350 -3.53 7.39 5.33
N LEU A 351 -2.40 7.25 4.63
CA LEU A 351 -1.53 6.08 4.71
C LEU A 351 -0.09 6.49 5.03
N ASN A 352 0.53 5.71 5.91
CA ASN A 352 1.97 5.77 6.20
C ASN A 352 2.58 4.38 6.02
N PHE A 353 3.71 4.30 5.34
CA PHE A 353 4.47 3.06 5.24
C PHE A 353 5.40 2.89 6.45
N ILE A 354 5.49 1.66 6.94
CA ILE A 354 6.29 1.27 8.10
C ILE A 354 7.71 1.87 8.09
N GLY A 355 8.04 2.62 9.13
CA GLY A 355 9.30 3.32 9.30
C GLY A 355 9.28 4.79 8.87
N ASN A 356 8.38 5.18 7.97
CA ASN A 356 8.33 6.57 7.50
C ASN A 356 7.83 7.53 8.57
N GLU A 357 7.08 7.04 9.57
CA GLU A 357 6.63 7.81 10.72
C GLU A 357 7.78 8.40 11.54
N PHE A 358 8.92 7.76 11.58
CA PHE A 358 10.10 8.28 12.26
C PHE A 358 11.24 8.72 11.31
N GLY A 359 11.00 8.68 9.99
CA GLY A 359 12.00 9.08 9.00
C GLY A 359 13.08 8.04 8.76
N HIS A 360 12.73 6.75 8.69
CA HIS A 360 13.66 5.67 8.36
C HIS A 360 14.48 6.03 7.11
N PRO A 361 15.82 5.99 7.18
CA PRO A 361 16.65 6.56 6.10
C PRO A 361 16.84 5.65 4.90
N GLU A 362 16.72 4.33 5.09
CA GLU A 362 17.13 3.36 4.09
C GLU A 362 16.00 3.03 3.09
N TRP A 363 16.36 2.80 1.83
CA TRP A 363 15.47 2.26 0.81
C TRP A 363 15.17 0.78 1.04
N LEU A 364 14.28 0.21 0.22
CA LEU A 364 13.96 -1.22 0.25
C LEU A 364 14.77 -1.97 -0.82
N ASP A 365 15.47 -3.02 -0.42
CA ASP A 365 16.09 -4.01 -1.30
C ASP A 365 16.10 -5.37 -0.60
N PHE A 366 15.29 -6.28 -1.12
CA PHE A 366 15.12 -7.61 -0.54
C PHE A 366 16.28 -8.54 -0.93
N PRO A 367 16.57 -9.57 -0.10
CA PRO A 367 17.61 -10.55 -0.40
C PRO A 367 17.40 -11.21 -1.77
N ARG A 368 18.40 -11.13 -2.61
CA ARG A 368 18.45 -11.71 -3.97
C ARG A 368 19.89 -11.91 -4.42
N ALA A 369 20.09 -12.69 -5.48
CA ALA A 369 21.43 -12.94 -6.00
C ALA A 369 22.23 -11.66 -6.30
N GLY A 370 21.56 -10.62 -6.84
CA GLY A 370 22.20 -9.36 -7.22
C GLY A 370 22.72 -8.51 -6.05
N ASN A 371 22.31 -8.78 -4.80
CA ASN A 371 22.79 -8.11 -3.60
C ASN A 371 23.42 -9.07 -2.57
N ASN A 372 23.91 -10.23 -3.03
CA ASN A 372 24.49 -11.25 -2.18
C ASN A 372 23.55 -11.76 -1.07
N SER A 373 22.27 -11.83 -1.35
CA SER A 373 21.23 -12.25 -0.39
C SER A 373 21.22 -11.42 0.90
N SER A 374 21.49 -10.13 0.79
CA SER A 374 21.60 -9.21 1.94
C SER A 374 20.24 -8.82 2.50
N TYR A 375 20.11 -8.88 3.82
CA TYR A 375 18.96 -8.37 4.58
C TYR A 375 19.12 -6.92 5.03
N HIS A 376 20.23 -6.26 4.70
CA HIS A 376 20.54 -4.93 5.24
C HIS A 376 19.43 -3.91 4.97
N TYR A 377 18.87 -3.92 3.76
CA TYR A 377 17.79 -3.03 3.34
C TYR A 377 16.38 -3.69 3.40
N ALA A 378 16.28 -4.88 3.96
CA ALA A 378 15.02 -5.61 4.13
C ALA A 378 14.62 -5.73 5.60
N ARG A 379 14.76 -4.65 6.34
CA ARG A 379 14.44 -4.54 7.77
C ARG A 379 14.01 -3.13 8.13
N ARG A 380 13.39 -3.00 9.30
CA ARG A 380 13.15 -1.68 9.91
C ARG A 380 14.05 -1.55 11.14
N GLN A 381 14.80 -0.48 11.19
CA GLN A 381 15.75 -0.21 12.27
C GLN A 381 15.05 0.46 13.46
N TRP A 382 14.29 -0.31 14.22
CA TRP A 382 13.58 0.17 15.41
C TRP A 382 14.51 0.80 16.44
N ASN A 383 15.76 0.39 16.50
CA ASN A 383 16.79 1.00 17.32
C ASN A 383 16.98 2.49 17.04
N LEU A 384 16.74 2.97 15.83
CA LEU A 384 16.86 4.39 15.50
C LEU A 384 15.80 5.23 16.23
N VAL A 385 14.58 4.74 16.33
CA VAL A 385 13.48 5.45 17.00
C VAL A 385 13.44 5.19 18.50
N ASP A 386 13.95 4.04 18.95
CA ASP A 386 13.96 3.66 20.37
C ASP A 386 15.12 4.28 21.14
N ASP A 387 16.17 4.75 20.48
CA ASP A 387 17.29 5.43 21.11
C ASP A 387 16.94 6.89 21.39
N GLU A 388 16.83 7.23 22.68
CA GLU A 388 16.53 8.58 23.15
C GLU A 388 17.60 9.62 22.79
N LEU A 389 18.79 9.19 22.40
CA LEU A 389 19.87 10.06 21.94
C LEU A 389 19.79 10.40 20.45
N LEU A 390 18.83 9.82 19.73
CA LEU A 390 18.66 10.07 18.30
C LEU A 390 17.44 10.94 18.00
N LYS A 391 17.55 11.77 16.96
CA LYS A 391 16.52 12.76 16.56
C LYS A 391 15.31 12.14 15.87
N TYR A 392 15.35 10.85 15.51
CA TYR A 392 14.19 10.13 14.94
C TYR A 392 12.97 10.18 15.85
N LYS A 393 13.15 10.24 17.15
CA LYS A 393 12.08 10.39 18.14
C LYS A 393 11.20 11.62 17.92
N PHE A 394 11.75 12.71 17.36
CA PHE A 394 10.98 13.94 17.11
C PHE A 394 9.96 13.77 15.99
N LEU A 395 10.33 13.08 14.91
CA LEU A 395 9.40 12.73 13.84
C LEU A 395 8.34 11.74 14.34
N ASN A 396 8.76 10.74 15.10
CA ASN A 396 7.86 9.74 15.66
C ASN A 396 6.82 10.34 16.61
N ALA A 397 7.23 11.23 17.50
CA ALA A 397 6.33 11.91 18.41
C ALA A 397 5.35 12.84 17.67
N TRP A 398 5.83 13.53 16.64
CA TRP A 398 5.01 14.38 15.81
C TRP A 398 3.95 13.58 15.05
N ASP A 399 4.33 12.43 14.47
CA ASP A 399 3.41 11.52 13.77
C ASP A 399 2.26 11.07 14.67
N ALA A 400 2.59 10.61 15.88
CA ALA A 400 1.60 10.24 16.88
C ALA A 400 0.67 11.42 17.22
N ALA A 401 1.23 12.62 17.41
CA ALA A 401 0.45 13.81 17.75
C ALA A 401 -0.55 14.18 16.65
N VAL A 402 -0.17 14.09 15.39
CA VAL A 402 -1.06 14.38 14.25
C VAL A 402 -2.19 13.35 14.17
N ASN A 403 -1.88 12.06 14.29
CA ASN A 403 -2.90 11.02 14.24
C ASN A 403 -3.88 11.11 15.43
N HIS A 404 -3.39 11.41 16.63
CA HIS A 404 -4.26 11.61 17.80
C HIS A 404 -5.09 12.88 17.68
N ALA A 405 -4.55 13.97 17.09
CA ALA A 405 -5.30 15.16 16.78
C ALA A 405 -6.41 14.87 15.74
N GLU A 406 -6.10 14.10 14.69
CA GLU A 406 -7.09 13.67 13.72
C GLU A 406 -8.20 12.83 14.39
N ALA A 407 -7.84 11.88 15.24
CA ALA A 407 -8.80 11.08 15.99
C ALA A 407 -9.76 11.95 16.83
N LYS A 408 -9.26 13.08 17.35
CA LYS A 408 -10.05 14.02 18.14
C LYS A 408 -10.90 14.97 17.29
N TYR A 409 -10.36 15.48 16.20
CA TYR A 409 -11.00 16.54 15.41
C TYR A 409 -11.65 16.04 14.11
N GLY A 410 -11.26 14.88 13.59
CA GLY A 410 -11.93 14.17 12.50
C GLY A 410 -11.89 14.85 11.13
N TRP A 411 -10.78 15.51 10.78
CA TRP A 411 -10.72 16.25 9.50
C TRP A 411 -10.75 15.34 8.26
N LEU A 412 -10.29 14.08 8.36
CA LEU A 412 -10.38 13.13 7.24
C LEU A 412 -11.83 12.76 6.89
N SER A 413 -12.72 12.76 7.87
CA SER A 413 -14.15 12.48 7.68
C SER A 413 -15.02 13.74 7.57
N ALA A 414 -14.41 14.91 7.65
CA ALA A 414 -15.12 16.19 7.49
C ALA A 414 -15.40 16.46 6.01
N PRO A 415 -16.44 17.28 5.69
CA PRO A 415 -16.62 17.77 4.33
C PRO A 415 -15.36 18.47 3.83
N PRO A 416 -15.00 18.30 2.54
CA PRO A 416 -13.83 18.96 1.96
C PRO A 416 -13.88 20.47 2.17
N ALA A 417 -12.78 21.04 2.66
CA ALA A 417 -12.65 22.49 2.72
C ALA A 417 -12.45 23.07 1.32
N TYR A 418 -13.00 24.23 1.08
CA TYR A 418 -12.65 25.02 -0.08
C TYR A 418 -11.29 25.70 0.16
N VAL A 419 -10.32 25.44 -0.73
CA VAL A 419 -8.95 25.97 -0.61
C VAL A 419 -8.61 26.81 -1.83
#